data_b555a409b5a76083b5648446da4424aa
#
_entry.id   b555a409b5a76083b5648446da4424aa
#
_cell.length_a   1.000
_cell.length_b   1.000
_cell.length_c   1.000
_cell.angle_alpha   90.00
_cell.angle_beta   90.00
_cell.angle_gamma   90.00
#
_symmetry.space_group_name_H-M   'P 1'
#
loop_
_entity.id
_entity.type
_entity.pdbx_description
1 polymer ?
#
loop_
_entity_poly.entity_id
_entity_poly.type
_entity_poly.pdbx_seq_one_letter_code
_entity_poly.pdbx_strand_id
1 'polypeptide(L)'
;ALNIISPYKFVKKGNLYAFLTPSSAYRFAIYDSENGTVTRLVPAGRNEGEGMYFISMNLNGDIVSAFDFGTKKFVEINLNEYATPGYQPTFTSLTDNNKTPIGAIRIGDRLLSTGVYTQGRYCISQASGDDTYSVSYPACADPTLTDTLKSAFYASNTLAVKPTLERLACANMQTGCLDICEINGNELTRVNEVHLTPAKVKFNRHRPKGRGLVHPVNYSKYHIFGFCDL
;
A
#
# COMPACT_ATOMS: atom_id res chain seq x y z
N ALA A 1 0.32 30.99 1.13
CA ALA A 1 0.85 29.71 0.64
C ALA A 1 0.53 28.64 1.70
N LEU A 2 0.00 27.47 1.27
CA LEU A 2 -0.44 26.39 2.16
C LEU A 2 0.70 25.72 2.95
N ASN A 3 1.95 25.97 2.55
CA ASN A 3 3.15 25.40 3.16
C ASN A 3 3.10 23.85 3.30
N ILE A 4 2.53 23.19 2.29
CA ILE A 4 2.53 21.74 2.16
C ILE A 4 3.72 21.38 1.25
N ILE A 5 4.74 20.73 1.85
CA ILE A 5 6.01 20.46 1.18
C ILE A 5 5.95 19.08 0.52
N SER A 6 6.21 19.04 -0.78
CA SER A 6 6.37 17.80 -1.58
C SER A 6 5.26 16.76 -1.33
N PRO A 7 3.99 17.07 -1.58
CA PRO A 7 2.92 16.10 -1.43
C PRO A 7 3.14 14.93 -2.41
N TYR A 8 3.03 13.70 -1.91
CA TYR A 8 3.24 12.48 -2.70
C TYR A 8 1.92 11.93 -3.25
N LYS A 9 0.91 11.85 -2.38
CA LYS A 9 -0.45 11.42 -2.71
C LYS A 9 -1.45 12.33 -2.02
N PHE A 10 -2.66 12.38 -2.56
CA PHE A 10 -3.76 13.03 -1.86
C PHE A 10 -5.08 12.34 -2.13
N VAL A 11 -6.02 12.52 -1.21
CA VAL A 11 -7.44 12.20 -1.36
C VAL A 11 -8.28 13.42 -1.04
N LYS A 12 -9.47 13.50 -1.64
CA LYS A 12 -10.39 14.65 -1.46
C LYS A 12 -11.75 14.15 -1.01
N LYS A 13 -12.32 14.85 -0.02
CA LYS A 13 -13.72 14.70 0.41
C LYS A 13 -14.33 16.07 0.67
N GLY A 14 -15.32 16.46 -0.13
CA GLY A 14 -15.91 17.80 -0.02
C GLY A 14 -14.83 18.88 -0.13
N ASN A 15 -14.72 19.72 0.90
CA ASN A 15 -13.73 20.81 1.01
C ASN A 15 -12.40 20.36 1.63
N LEU A 16 -12.28 19.12 2.07
CA LEU A 16 -11.09 18.58 2.73
C LEU A 16 -10.18 17.88 1.72
N TYR A 17 -8.89 18.18 1.80
CA TYR A 17 -7.81 17.55 1.03
C TYR A 17 -6.80 16.98 2.02
N ALA A 18 -6.66 15.67 2.06
CA ALA A 18 -5.63 15.02 2.86
C ALA A 18 -4.44 14.64 1.98
N PHE A 19 -3.25 15.06 2.38
CA PHE A 19 -2.00 14.84 1.65
C PHE A 19 -1.05 13.97 2.46
N LEU A 20 -0.33 13.06 1.79
CA LEU A 20 0.89 12.46 2.31
C LEU A 20 2.08 13.36 2.01
N THR A 21 2.89 13.65 3.04
CA THR A 21 4.00 14.61 2.98
C THR A 21 5.30 13.95 3.48
N PRO A 22 5.96 13.10 2.67
CA PRO A 22 7.07 12.24 3.11
C PRO A 22 8.30 13.01 3.61
N SER A 23 8.51 14.23 3.14
CA SER A 23 9.66 15.07 3.49
C SER A 23 9.39 16.08 4.61
N SER A 24 8.20 16.05 5.22
CA SER A 24 7.79 16.95 6.29
C SER A 24 8.08 16.35 7.68
N ALA A 25 8.11 17.21 8.71
CA ALA A 25 8.10 16.78 10.11
C ALA A 25 6.82 16.00 10.50
N TYR A 26 5.76 16.15 9.73
CA TYR A 26 4.51 15.40 9.85
C TYR A 26 4.22 14.65 8.55
N ARG A 27 3.64 13.47 8.63
CA ARG A 27 3.37 12.60 7.48
C ARG A 27 2.08 12.92 6.77
N PHE A 28 1.14 13.57 7.46
CA PHE A 28 -0.13 13.99 6.89
C PHE A 28 -0.34 15.48 7.06
N ALA A 29 -0.93 16.10 6.04
CA ALA A 29 -1.47 17.45 6.08
C ALA A 29 -2.91 17.41 5.56
N ILE A 30 -3.86 17.88 6.34
CA ILE A 30 -5.25 18.02 5.93
C ILE A 30 -5.52 19.51 5.72
N TYR A 31 -5.85 19.87 4.49
CA TYR A 31 -6.24 21.22 4.10
C TYR A 31 -7.74 21.31 3.99
N ASP A 32 -8.31 22.22 4.76
CA ASP A 32 -9.70 22.65 4.63
C ASP A 32 -9.76 23.88 3.74
N SER A 33 -10.30 23.72 2.53
CA SER A 33 -10.39 24.80 1.55
C SER A 33 -11.47 25.83 1.86
N GLU A 34 -12.43 25.51 2.72
CA GLU A 34 -13.47 26.44 3.17
C GLU A 34 -12.91 27.44 4.16
N ASN A 35 -12.13 26.96 5.14
CA ASN A 35 -11.56 27.78 6.20
C ASN A 35 -10.13 28.24 5.93
N GLY A 36 -9.50 27.71 4.87
CA GLY A 36 -8.11 28.00 4.51
C GLY A 36 -7.08 27.46 5.52
N THR A 37 -7.46 26.49 6.35
CA THR A 37 -6.62 25.95 7.44
C THR A 37 -5.90 24.68 7.03
N VAL A 38 -4.73 24.43 7.66
CA VAL A 38 -3.95 23.19 7.48
C VAL A 38 -3.68 22.56 8.84
N THR A 39 -4.21 21.37 9.05
CA THR A 39 -3.91 20.52 10.23
C THR A 39 -2.85 19.48 9.86
N ARG A 40 -1.83 19.35 10.70
CA ARG A 40 -0.73 18.39 10.52
C ARG A 40 -0.84 17.26 11.52
N LEU A 41 -0.79 16.03 11.04
CA LEU A 41 -0.98 14.81 11.84
C LEU A 41 0.15 13.81 11.57
N VAL A 42 0.34 12.90 12.52
CA VAL A 42 1.34 11.81 12.45
C VAL A 42 2.76 12.37 12.33
N PRO A 43 3.40 12.70 13.45
CA PRO A 43 4.81 13.10 13.46
C PRO A 43 5.71 12.06 12.78
N ALA A 44 6.81 12.54 12.21
CA ALA A 44 7.82 11.68 11.60
C ALA A 44 8.62 10.94 12.66
N GLY A 45 8.61 9.60 12.65
CA GLY A 45 9.37 8.79 13.60
C GLY A 45 8.91 7.36 13.68
N ARG A 46 9.42 6.62 14.70
CA ARG A 46 9.16 5.19 14.91
C ARG A 46 8.38 4.88 16.18
N ASN A 47 8.15 5.88 17.02
CA ASN A 47 7.45 5.71 18.29
C ASN A 47 5.97 5.42 18.08
N GLU A 48 5.25 5.18 19.15
CA GLU A 48 3.80 5.12 19.13
C GLU A 48 3.24 6.47 18.66
N GLY A 49 2.23 6.44 17.77
CA GLY A 49 1.66 7.66 17.19
C GLY A 49 2.49 8.33 16.10
N GLU A 50 3.69 7.83 15.79
CA GLU A 50 4.56 8.33 14.72
C GLU A 50 4.55 7.42 13.49
N GLY A 51 4.98 7.97 12.34
CA GLY A 51 5.10 7.22 11.08
C GLY A 51 6.35 7.57 10.31
N MET A 52 6.84 6.61 9.51
CA MET A 52 8.08 6.77 8.76
C MET A 52 7.87 6.97 7.28
N TYR A 53 7.31 5.96 6.60
CA TYR A 53 7.25 5.91 5.15
C TYR A 53 5.95 5.30 4.66
N PHE A 54 5.01 6.15 4.32
CA PHE A 54 3.70 5.76 3.80
C PHE A 54 3.75 5.58 2.29
N ILE A 55 3.21 4.47 1.80
CA ILE A 55 3.23 4.10 0.37
C ILE A 55 1.85 3.94 -0.24
N SER A 56 0.82 3.75 0.57
CA SER A 56 -0.58 3.69 0.12
C SER A 56 -1.43 4.69 0.89
N MET A 57 -2.45 5.22 0.24
CA MET A 57 -3.42 6.12 0.85
C MET A 57 -4.77 5.88 0.20
N ASN A 58 -5.80 5.74 1.00
CA ASN A 58 -7.17 5.54 0.55
C ASN A 58 -8.14 6.38 1.37
N LEU A 59 -9.31 6.63 0.78
CA LEU A 59 -10.44 7.26 1.44
C LEU A 59 -11.63 6.29 1.39
N ASN A 60 -12.17 5.95 2.55
CA ASN A 60 -13.38 5.15 2.68
C ASN A 60 -14.36 5.88 3.61
N GLY A 61 -15.46 6.38 3.05
CA GLY A 61 -16.38 7.23 3.79
C GLY A 61 -15.69 8.48 4.33
N ASP A 62 -15.56 8.60 5.64
CA ASP A 62 -14.90 9.71 6.36
C ASP A 62 -13.49 9.36 6.85
N ILE A 63 -13.03 8.15 6.58
CA ILE A 63 -11.75 7.65 7.05
C ILE A 63 -10.70 7.72 5.94
N VAL A 64 -9.68 8.54 6.16
CA VAL A 64 -8.43 8.49 5.38
C VAL A 64 -7.54 7.45 6.02
N SER A 65 -7.08 6.51 5.24
CA SER A 65 -6.19 5.45 5.71
C SER A 65 -4.90 5.38 4.88
N ALA A 66 -3.81 4.98 5.51
CA ALA A 66 -2.54 4.74 4.83
C ALA A 66 -1.72 3.65 5.53
N PHE A 67 -0.86 2.98 4.78
CA PHE A 67 0.04 1.97 5.30
C PHE A 67 1.47 2.52 5.39
N ASP A 68 2.05 2.47 6.60
CA ASP A 68 3.44 2.80 6.84
C ASP A 68 4.33 1.56 6.64
N PHE A 69 5.01 1.54 5.51
CA PHE A 69 5.96 0.48 5.19
C PHE A 69 7.14 0.43 6.18
N GLY A 70 7.55 1.56 6.73
CA GLY A 70 8.70 1.65 7.63
C GLY A 70 8.47 1.04 9.00
N THR A 71 7.28 1.18 9.55
CA THR A 71 6.90 0.66 10.88
C THR A 71 5.90 -0.50 10.83
N LYS A 72 5.40 -0.85 9.61
CA LYS A 72 4.37 -1.87 9.40
C LYS A 72 3.06 -1.57 10.14
N LYS A 73 2.71 -0.30 10.24
CA LYS A 73 1.47 0.18 10.85
C LYS A 73 0.49 0.64 9.77
N PHE A 74 -0.77 0.34 9.99
CA PHE A 74 -1.88 0.92 9.25
C PHE A 74 -2.43 2.08 10.06
N VAL A 75 -2.56 3.25 9.44
CA VAL A 75 -2.97 4.49 10.11
C VAL A 75 -4.31 4.93 9.56
N GLU A 76 -5.22 5.35 10.42
CA GLU A 76 -6.54 5.85 10.07
C GLU A 76 -6.80 7.21 10.71
N ILE A 77 -7.32 8.14 9.91
CA ILE A 77 -7.66 9.51 10.30
C ILE A 77 -9.13 9.72 9.98
N ASN A 78 -9.93 10.01 11.00
CA ASN A 78 -11.34 10.38 10.84
C ASN A 78 -11.46 11.87 10.45
N LEU A 79 -11.96 12.16 9.26
CA LEU A 79 -12.11 13.52 8.74
C LEU A 79 -13.21 14.33 9.46
N ASN A 80 -14.08 13.69 10.24
CA ASN A 80 -15.06 14.41 11.07
C ASN A 80 -14.47 14.85 12.41
N GLU A 81 -13.32 14.31 12.82
CA GLU A 81 -12.76 14.52 14.15
C GLU A 81 -11.35 15.12 14.12
N TYR A 82 -10.66 15.10 12.98
CA TYR A 82 -9.24 15.44 12.84
C TYR A 82 -8.84 16.81 13.40
N ALA A 83 -9.78 17.77 13.44
CA ALA A 83 -9.56 19.13 13.94
C ALA A 83 -9.95 19.27 15.42
N THR A 84 -10.48 18.23 16.07
CA THR A 84 -10.86 18.26 17.49
C THR A 84 -9.59 18.34 18.36
N PRO A 85 -9.55 19.24 19.36
CA PRO A 85 -8.41 19.31 20.27
C PRO A 85 -8.09 17.96 20.91
N GLY A 86 -6.83 17.53 20.82
CA GLY A 86 -6.40 16.23 21.38
C GLY A 86 -6.69 15.02 20.48
N TYR A 87 -7.24 15.20 19.29
CA TYR A 87 -7.43 14.11 18.34
C TYR A 87 -6.14 13.36 18.05
N GLN A 88 -6.21 12.03 18.06
CA GLN A 88 -5.11 11.15 17.69
C GLN A 88 -5.60 10.16 16.62
N PRO A 89 -4.85 9.99 15.52
CA PRO A 89 -5.10 8.92 14.55
C PRO A 89 -5.02 7.54 15.19
N THR A 90 -5.77 6.59 14.63
CA THR A 90 -5.71 5.19 15.06
C THR A 90 -4.58 4.46 14.33
N PHE A 91 -3.81 3.67 15.06
CA PHE A 91 -2.72 2.85 14.53
C PHE A 91 -3.01 1.37 14.76
N THR A 92 -2.96 0.57 13.70
CA THR A 92 -3.06 -0.89 13.76
C THR A 92 -1.74 -1.49 13.29
N SER A 93 -1.07 -2.28 14.14
CA SER A 93 0.15 -2.99 13.74
C SER A 93 -0.20 -4.20 12.87
N LEU A 94 0.52 -4.34 11.75
CA LEU A 94 0.47 -5.52 10.88
C LEU A 94 1.70 -6.40 11.05
N THR A 95 2.38 -6.30 12.18
CA THR A 95 3.54 -7.14 12.48
C THR A 95 3.08 -8.51 12.93
N ASP A 96 3.30 -9.48 12.07
CA ASP A 96 3.46 -10.87 12.45
C ASP A 96 4.85 -11.31 11.96
N ASN A 97 5.55 -12.13 12.73
CA ASN A 97 6.92 -12.58 12.43
C ASN A 97 7.06 -13.28 11.07
N ASN A 98 5.95 -13.70 10.48
CA ASN A 98 5.90 -14.42 9.20
C ASN A 98 5.43 -13.54 8.02
N LYS A 99 5.07 -12.27 8.25
CA LYS A 99 4.56 -11.38 7.21
C LYS A 99 5.53 -10.25 6.88
N THR A 100 5.70 -10.02 5.59
CA THR A 100 6.41 -8.83 5.10
C THR A 100 5.47 -8.04 4.17
N PRO A 101 4.46 -7.35 4.73
CA PRO A 101 3.56 -6.52 3.94
C PRO A 101 4.34 -5.34 3.34
N ILE A 102 4.03 -5.04 2.07
CA ILE A 102 4.58 -3.90 1.33
C ILE A 102 3.51 -2.84 1.14
N GLY A 103 2.24 -3.22 0.95
CA GLY A 103 1.10 -2.31 0.87
C GLY A 103 -0.11 -2.90 1.57
N ALA A 104 -0.97 -2.05 2.12
CA ALA A 104 -2.24 -2.48 2.71
C ALA A 104 -3.33 -1.44 2.52
N ILE A 105 -4.58 -1.90 2.44
CA ILE A 105 -5.79 -1.09 2.44
C ILE A 105 -6.85 -1.75 3.34
N ARG A 106 -7.80 -0.94 3.80
CA ARG A 106 -8.95 -1.44 4.54
C ARG A 106 -10.07 -1.90 3.59
N ILE A 107 -10.69 -3.03 3.91
CA ILE A 107 -11.89 -3.55 3.26
C ILE A 107 -12.92 -3.92 4.33
N GLY A 108 -13.86 -3.02 4.60
CA GLY A 108 -14.78 -3.16 5.75
C GLY A 108 -14.00 -3.14 7.08
N ASP A 109 -14.17 -4.17 7.90
CA ASP A 109 -13.48 -4.37 9.18
C ASP A 109 -12.12 -5.10 9.06
N ARG A 110 -11.74 -5.50 7.83
CA ARG A 110 -10.54 -6.29 7.54
C ARG A 110 -9.46 -5.47 6.86
N LEU A 111 -8.23 -5.96 6.89
CA LEU A 111 -7.11 -5.38 6.16
C LEU A 111 -6.68 -6.33 5.03
N LEU A 112 -6.65 -5.81 3.81
CA LEU A 112 -6.08 -6.48 2.66
C LEU A 112 -4.66 -5.96 2.45
N SER A 113 -3.72 -6.86 2.32
CA SER A 113 -2.32 -6.51 2.08
C SER A 113 -1.72 -7.28 0.91
N THR A 114 -0.71 -6.67 0.30
CA THR A 114 0.23 -7.31 -0.61
C THR A 114 1.63 -7.26 0.01
N GLY A 115 2.45 -8.25 -0.30
CA GLY A 115 3.76 -8.33 0.31
C GLY A 115 4.58 -9.50 -0.22
N VAL A 116 5.67 -9.83 0.49
CA VAL A 116 6.46 -11.01 0.17
C VAL A 116 5.82 -12.20 0.88
N TYR A 117 4.85 -12.81 0.22
CA TYR A 117 4.09 -13.97 0.69
C TYR A 117 4.31 -15.16 -0.22
N THR A 118 4.52 -16.36 0.35
CA THR A 118 4.68 -17.59 -0.43
C THR A 118 3.39 -18.38 -0.59
N GLN A 119 2.38 -18.08 0.25
CA GLN A 119 1.08 -18.78 0.27
C GLN A 119 0.09 -18.24 -0.77
N GLY A 120 0.26 -16.99 -1.21
CA GLY A 120 -0.61 -16.32 -2.16
C GLY A 120 -0.16 -14.89 -2.40
N ARG A 121 -0.75 -14.22 -3.39
CA ARG A 121 -0.40 -12.83 -3.73
C ARG A 121 -0.98 -11.82 -2.75
N TYR A 122 -2.14 -12.14 -2.18
CA TYR A 122 -2.89 -11.29 -1.27
C TYR A 122 -3.08 -11.97 0.08
N CYS A 123 -3.10 -11.16 1.13
CA CYS A 123 -3.46 -11.60 2.47
C CYS A 123 -4.59 -10.71 2.99
N ILE A 124 -5.70 -11.33 3.42
CA ILE A 124 -6.74 -10.67 4.20
C ILE A 124 -6.55 -11.03 5.65
N SER A 125 -6.32 -10.02 6.49
CA SER A 125 -6.17 -10.15 7.94
C SER A 125 -7.44 -9.68 8.63
N GLN A 126 -7.96 -10.48 9.54
CA GLN A 126 -9.10 -10.17 10.38
C GLN A 126 -8.67 -9.56 11.71
N ALA A 127 -9.59 -8.89 12.40
CA ALA A 127 -9.35 -8.38 13.76
C ALA A 127 -9.04 -9.50 14.78
N SER A 128 -9.50 -10.75 14.54
CA SER A 128 -9.17 -11.94 15.32
C SER A 128 -7.70 -12.37 15.20
N GLY A 129 -6.97 -11.82 14.22
CA GLY A 129 -5.59 -12.23 13.92
C GLY A 129 -5.49 -13.34 12.87
N ASP A 130 -6.63 -13.86 12.36
CA ASP A 130 -6.62 -14.89 11.33
C ASP A 130 -6.28 -14.27 9.97
N ASP A 131 -5.43 -14.98 9.22
CA ASP A 131 -4.96 -14.61 7.89
C ASP A 131 -5.43 -15.58 6.84
N THR A 132 -6.01 -15.05 5.77
CA THR A 132 -6.36 -15.83 4.59
C THR A 132 -5.54 -15.35 3.40
N TYR A 133 -4.76 -16.27 2.81
CA TYR A 133 -3.99 -16.00 1.59
C TYR A 133 -4.76 -16.49 0.37
N SER A 134 -4.78 -15.69 -0.67
CA SER A 134 -5.52 -16.00 -1.88
C SER A 134 -4.83 -15.48 -3.13
N VAL A 135 -5.25 -16.00 -4.28
CA VAL A 135 -4.75 -15.70 -5.62
C VAL A 135 -3.29 -16.13 -5.83
N SER A 136 -3.05 -16.98 -6.81
CA SER A 136 -1.70 -17.36 -7.23
C SER A 136 -0.98 -16.19 -7.89
N TYR A 137 0.34 -16.19 -7.84
CA TYR A 137 1.15 -15.25 -8.61
C TYR A 137 0.95 -15.48 -10.12
N PRO A 138 0.98 -14.41 -10.94
CA PRO A 138 0.94 -14.55 -12.39
C PRO A 138 2.05 -15.46 -12.90
N ALA A 139 1.82 -16.15 -14.01
CA ALA A 139 2.86 -16.94 -14.68
C ALA A 139 4.02 -16.03 -15.06
N CYS A 140 5.21 -16.38 -14.61
CA CYS A 140 6.42 -15.64 -14.94
C CYS A 140 7.07 -16.23 -16.20
N ALA A 141 7.61 -15.35 -17.06
CA ALA A 141 8.35 -15.82 -18.25
C ALA A 141 9.60 -16.63 -17.89
N ASP A 142 10.16 -16.46 -16.70
CA ASP A 142 11.29 -17.25 -16.21
C ASP A 142 10.81 -18.37 -15.27
N PRO A 143 10.76 -19.62 -15.73
CA PRO A 143 10.31 -20.74 -14.93
C PRO A 143 11.26 -21.10 -13.79
N THR A 144 12.47 -20.52 -13.76
CA THR A 144 13.47 -20.79 -12.72
C THR A 144 13.31 -19.91 -11.48
N LEU A 145 12.33 -19.01 -11.47
CA LEU A 145 12.04 -18.17 -10.29
C LEU A 145 11.40 -19.00 -9.18
N THR A 146 11.97 -18.92 -7.99
CA THR A 146 11.34 -19.44 -6.78
C THR A 146 10.12 -18.59 -6.42
N ASP A 147 9.18 -19.15 -5.64
CA ASP A 147 8.00 -18.42 -5.20
C ASP A 147 8.35 -17.19 -4.35
N THR A 148 9.45 -17.25 -3.58
CA THR A 148 9.97 -16.10 -2.85
C THR A 148 10.42 -14.97 -3.79
N LEU A 149 11.06 -15.28 -4.91
CA LEU A 149 11.46 -14.26 -5.89
C LEU A 149 10.24 -13.71 -6.64
N LYS A 150 9.27 -14.56 -6.99
CA LYS A 150 8.01 -14.13 -7.58
C LYS A 150 7.28 -13.19 -6.60
N SER A 151 7.16 -13.58 -5.34
CA SER A 151 6.46 -12.77 -4.32
C SER A 151 7.12 -11.39 -4.15
N ALA A 152 8.44 -11.32 -4.09
CA ALA A 152 9.16 -10.05 -4.00
C ALA A 152 8.95 -9.16 -5.25
N PHE A 153 8.85 -9.77 -6.42
CA PHE A 153 8.64 -9.06 -7.68
C PHE A 153 7.23 -8.46 -7.80
N TYR A 154 6.23 -9.19 -7.30
CA TYR A 154 4.83 -8.76 -7.32
C TYR A 154 4.37 -8.07 -6.03
N ALA A 155 5.27 -7.77 -5.09
CA ALA A 155 4.92 -7.19 -3.80
C ALA A 155 4.52 -5.71 -3.86
N SER A 156 5.17 -4.94 -4.75
CA SER A 156 4.96 -3.49 -4.87
C SER A 156 3.77 -3.18 -5.77
N ASN A 157 2.64 -2.86 -5.16
CA ASN A 157 1.39 -2.64 -5.87
C ASN A 157 0.70 -1.35 -5.40
N THR A 158 -0.07 -0.75 -6.32
CA THR A 158 -1.13 0.19 -5.99
C THR A 158 -2.44 -0.58 -5.90
N LEU A 159 -3.19 -0.35 -4.84
CA LEU A 159 -4.44 -1.04 -4.52
C LEU A 159 -5.59 -0.05 -4.53
N ALA A 160 -6.68 -0.39 -5.18
CA ALA A 160 -7.94 0.35 -5.13
C ALA A 160 -9.10 -0.63 -4.94
N VAL A 161 -10.00 -0.29 -4.02
CA VAL A 161 -11.22 -1.07 -3.76
C VAL A 161 -12.42 -0.27 -4.22
N LYS A 162 -13.33 -0.93 -4.94
CA LYS A 162 -14.61 -0.33 -5.30
C LYS A 162 -15.37 0.07 -4.02
N PRO A 163 -16.05 1.22 -3.98
CA PRO A 163 -16.76 1.69 -2.79
C PRO A 163 -17.77 0.68 -2.21
N THR A 164 -18.35 -0.20 -3.05
CA THR A 164 -19.23 -1.29 -2.63
C THR A 164 -18.49 -2.47 -1.99
N LEU A 165 -17.14 -2.42 -1.90
CA LEU A 165 -16.26 -3.44 -1.32
C LEU A 165 -16.36 -4.83 -1.96
N GLU A 166 -16.85 -4.93 -3.19
CA GLU A 166 -17.01 -6.21 -3.90
C GLU A 166 -15.90 -6.52 -4.88
N ARG A 167 -15.07 -5.49 -5.24
CA ARG A 167 -13.97 -5.63 -6.19
C ARG A 167 -12.72 -4.90 -5.77
N LEU A 168 -11.58 -5.54 -6.05
CA LEU A 168 -10.24 -5.00 -5.90
C LEU A 168 -9.61 -4.84 -7.28
N ALA A 169 -8.99 -3.70 -7.54
CA ALA A 169 -7.98 -3.53 -8.57
C ALA A 169 -6.59 -3.49 -7.93
N CYS A 170 -5.65 -4.25 -8.47
CA CYS A 170 -4.28 -4.31 -7.99
C CYS A 170 -3.31 -4.15 -9.16
N ALA A 171 -2.68 -3.00 -9.26
CA ALA A 171 -1.73 -2.67 -10.31
C ALA A 171 -0.30 -2.80 -9.81
N ASN A 172 0.50 -3.66 -10.46
CA ASN A 172 1.88 -3.84 -10.11
C ASN A 172 2.77 -2.85 -10.86
N MET A 173 3.53 -2.06 -10.12
CA MET A 173 4.39 -1.00 -10.66
C MET A 173 5.54 -1.57 -11.51
N GLN A 174 6.02 -2.76 -11.22
CA GLN A 174 7.23 -3.32 -11.83
C GLN A 174 6.94 -4.15 -13.08
N THR A 175 5.79 -4.82 -13.09
CA THR A 175 5.46 -5.79 -14.16
C THR A 175 4.47 -5.25 -15.17
N GLY A 176 3.76 -4.15 -14.87
CA GLY A 176 2.63 -3.69 -15.66
C GLY A 176 1.44 -4.66 -15.64
N CYS A 177 1.39 -5.54 -14.62
CA CYS A 177 0.28 -6.45 -14.41
C CYS A 177 -0.83 -5.76 -13.60
N LEU A 178 -2.05 -5.85 -14.09
CA LEU A 178 -3.26 -5.40 -13.39
C LEU A 178 -4.14 -6.62 -13.12
N ASP A 179 -4.39 -6.91 -11.86
CA ASP A 179 -5.40 -7.87 -11.44
C ASP A 179 -6.70 -7.16 -11.09
N ILE A 180 -7.81 -7.73 -11.53
CA ILE A 180 -9.15 -7.43 -11.01
C ILE A 180 -9.63 -8.67 -10.26
N CYS A 181 -9.93 -8.49 -8.98
CA CYS A 181 -10.40 -9.58 -8.13
C CYS A 181 -11.81 -9.27 -7.58
N GLU A 182 -12.60 -10.29 -7.40
CA GLU A 182 -13.82 -10.24 -6.58
C GLU A 182 -13.45 -10.55 -5.13
N ILE A 183 -14.11 -9.84 -4.21
CA ILE A 183 -13.94 -9.99 -2.76
C ILE A 183 -15.13 -10.80 -2.25
N ASN A 184 -14.89 -12.05 -1.83
CA ASN A 184 -15.88 -12.97 -1.32
C ASN A 184 -15.55 -13.33 0.14
N GLY A 185 -16.10 -12.57 1.09
CA GLY A 185 -15.72 -12.75 2.49
C GLY A 185 -14.22 -12.52 2.69
N ASN A 186 -13.50 -13.52 3.18
CA ASN A 186 -12.05 -13.45 3.44
C ASN A 186 -11.20 -13.94 2.26
N GLU A 187 -11.79 -14.20 1.12
CA GLU A 187 -11.07 -14.70 -0.06
C GLU A 187 -11.18 -13.72 -1.22
N LEU A 188 -10.16 -13.72 -2.04
CA LEU A 188 -10.12 -13.03 -3.32
C LEU A 188 -10.12 -14.06 -4.46
N THR A 189 -10.95 -13.81 -5.45
CA THR A 189 -10.93 -14.57 -6.70
C THR A 189 -10.53 -13.64 -7.83
N ARG A 190 -9.41 -13.93 -8.52
CA ARG A 190 -9.03 -13.19 -9.72
C ARG A 190 -10.03 -13.47 -10.83
N VAL A 191 -10.69 -12.41 -11.32
CA VAL A 191 -11.65 -12.48 -12.42
C VAL A 191 -11.09 -11.94 -13.73
N ASN A 192 -10.03 -11.12 -13.65
CA ASN A 192 -9.32 -10.66 -14.84
C ASN A 192 -7.85 -10.36 -14.51
N GLU A 193 -6.97 -10.61 -15.49
CA GLU A 193 -5.55 -10.28 -15.44
C GLU A 193 -5.15 -9.62 -16.75
N VAL A 194 -4.61 -8.41 -16.67
CA VAL A 194 -4.16 -7.64 -17.84
C VAL A 194 -2.67 -7.38 -17.72
N HIS A 195 -1.94 -7.65 -18.78
CA HIS A 195 -0.52 -7.29 -18.90
C HIS A 195 -0.37 -6.20 -19.95
N LEU A 196 0.12 -5.01 -19.55
CA LEU A 196 0.34 -3.90 -20.48
C LEU A 196 1.57 -4.13 -21.38
N THR A 197 2.60 -4.76 -20.83
CA THR A 197 3.85 -5.06 -21.55
C THR A 197 4.56 -6.21 -20.83
N PRO A 198 5.09 -7.20 -21.56
CA PRO A 198 5.94 -8.22 -20.94
C PRO A 198 7.15 -7.56 -20.29
N ALA A 199 7.30 -7.74 -19.00
CA ALA A 199 8.43 -7.19 -18.28
C ALA A 199 9.72 -7.87 -18.76
N LYS A 200 10.58 -7.13 -19.43
CA LYS A 200 11.96 -7.58 -19.76
C LYS A 200 12.84 -7.36 -18.53
N VAL A 201 12.75 -8.27 -17.58
CA VAL A 201 13.41 -8.15 -16.28
C VAL A 201 14.50 -9.19 -16.18
N LYS A 202 15.68 -8.79 -15.73
CA LYS A 202 16.75 -9.71 -15.33
C LYS A 202 16.78 -9.79 -13.81
N PHE A 203 16.64 -10.98 -13.27
CA PHE A 203 16.73 -11.21 -11.84
C PHE A 203 18.18 -11.29 -11.39
N ASN A 204 18.49 -10.58 -10.29
CA ASN A 204 19.77 -10.72 -9.62
C ASN A 204 19.80 -12.05 -8.86
N ARG A 205 20.46 -13.05 -9.40
CA ARG A 205 20.67 -14.37 -8.76
C ARG A 205 21.78 -14.34 -7.69
N HIS A 206 22.56 -13.27 -7.62
CA HIS A 206 23.63 -13.12 -6.65
C HIS A 206 23.19 -12.18 -5.52
N ARG A 207 23.08 -12.73 -4.31
CA ARG A 207 23.04 -11.90 -3.10
C ARG A 207 24.46 -11.40 -2.84
N PRO A 208 24.75 -10.08 -2.87
CA PRO A 208 25.99 -9.57 -2.34
C PRO A 208 26.08 -9.98 -0.86
N LYS A 209 27.21 -10.50 -0.44
CA LYS A 209 27.53 -10.68 0.99
C LYS A 209 27.69 -9.29 1.59
N GLY A 210 26.64 -8.79 2.25
CA GLY A 210 26.70 -7.47 2.94
C GLY A 210 25.35 -6.75 2.91
N ARG A 211 25.12 -6.00 3.93
CA ARG A 211 23.94 -5.25 4.38
C ARG A 211 23.09 -4.63 3.28
N GLY A 212 21.80 -4.94 3.30
CA GLY A 212 20.76 -4.23 2.58
C GLY A 212 19.82 -5.17 1.82
N LEU A 213 18.56 -4.81 1.73
CA LEU A 213 17.61 -5.37 0.78
C LEU A 213 18.12 -5.06 -0.64
N VAL A 214 18.85 -6.00 -1.23
CA VAL A 214 19.19 -5.90 -2.65
C VAL A 214 17.89 -6.04 -3.41
N HIS A 215 17.57 -5.07 -4.21
CA HIS A 215 16.44 -5.13 -5.12
C HIS A 215 16.61 -6.40 -5.98
N PRO A 216 15.70 -7.37 -5.94
CA PRO A 216 15.89 -8.67 -6.61
C PRO A 216 15.91 -8.53 -8.13
N VAL A 217 15.69 -7.33 -8.64
CA VAL A 217 15.44 -7.06 -10.04
C VAL A 217 16.41 -6.01 -10.57
N ASN A 218 17.13 -6.35 -11.63
CA ASN A 218 17.85 -5.37 -12.45
C ASN A 218 16.95 -4.94 -13.61
N TYR A 219 16.57 -3.67 -13.58
CA TYR A 219 15.84 -3.07 -14.69
C TYR A 219 16.80 -2.77 -15.85
N SER A 220 16.43 -3.18 -17.07
CA SER A 220 17.14 -2.69 -18.24
C SER A 220 16.80 -1.20 -18.46
N LYS A 221 17.67 -0.47 -19.16
CA LYS A 221 17.38 0.92 -19.58
C LYS A 221 16.12 1.06 -20.47
N TYR A 222 15.57 -0.04 -20.93
CA TYR A 222 14.35 -0.10 -21.74
C TYR A 222 13.16 -0.60 -20.93
N HIS A 223 13.30 -0.74 -19.60
CA HIS A 223 12.19 -1.15 -18.76
C HIS A 223 11.17 -0.02 -18.68
N ILE A 224 9.94 -0.32 -19.06
CA ILE A 224 8.81 0.58 -18.86
C ILE A 224 8.16 0.14 -17.56
N PHE A 225 8.20 1.01 -16.55
CA PHE A 225 7.45 0.79 -15.32
C PHE A 225 5.95 0.79 -15.65
N GLY A 226 5.21 -0.07 -14.97
CA GLY A 226 3.77 -0.17 -15.12
C GLY A 226 3.04 0.98 -14.44
N PHE A 227 2.02 0.65 -13.69
CA PHE A 227 1.15 1.65 -13.05
C PHE A 227 1.85 2.36 -11.89
N CYS A 228 1.78 3.69 -11.89
CA CYS A 228 2.25 4.51 -10.78
C CYS A 228 1.13 4.79 -9.77
N ASP A 229 -0.13 4.80 -10.22
CA ASP A 229 -1.33 5.00 -9.39
C ASP A 229 -2.58 4.40 -10.07
N LEU A 230 -3.66 4.25 -9.27
CA LEU A 230 -4.99 3.78 -9.68
C LEU A 230 -6.06 4.79 -9.23
#